data_43c0e33fa208c2d7a21ed190cf989707
#
_entry.id   43c0e33fa208c2d7a21ed190cf989707
#
_cell.length_a   1.000
_cell.length_b   1.000
_cell.length_c   1.000
_cell.angle_alpha   90.00
_cell.angle_beta   90.00
_cell.angle_gamma   90.00
#
_symmetry.space_group_name_H-M   'P 1'
#
loop_
_entity.id
_entity.type
_entity.pdbx_description
1 polymer ?
#
loop_
_entity_poly.entity_id
_entity_poly.type
_entity_poly.pdbx_seq_one_letter_code
_entity_poly.pdbx_strand_id
1 'polypeptide(L)'
;MYEATGVQKYLAAARKTYEETVIARWTEDENGGGIRWSFDAENSKNACSNGPGALCAMRLWANSPKGAERDQYLADAKKIYNWLSSTLYNPLTGAVSDNMKNGVINGGALTYNQGTFMGAAHELY
;
A
#
# COMPACT_ATOMS: atom_id res chain seq x y z
N MET A 1 3.23 -10.21 -14.38
CA MET A 1 4.10 -11.08 -15.22
C MET A 1 4.32 -12.46 -14.62
N TYR A 2 4.64 -12.62 -13.33
CA TYR A 2 4.79 -13.95 -12.73
C TYR A 2 3.52 -14.80 -12.88
N GLU A 3 2.37 -14.29 -12.49
CA GLU A 3 1.08 -15.00 -12.57
C GLU A 3 0.72 -15.46 -13.99
N ALA A 4 1.16 -14.70 -15.00
CA ALA A 4 0.89 -15.05 -16.40
C ALA A 4 1.91 -16.04 -17.01
N THR A 5 3.10 -16.15 -16.44
CA THR A 5 4.22 -16.89 -17.07
C THR A 5 4.82 -17.99 -16.19
N GLY A 6 4.59 -17.97 -14.88
CA GLY A 6 5.25 -18.84 -13.89
C GLY A 6 6.75 -18.61 -13.72
N VAL A 7 7.33 -17.60 -14.38
CA VAL A 7 8.78 -17.40 -14.41
C VAL A 7 9.27 -16.75 -13.12
N GLN A 8 10.00 -17.48 -12.31
CA GLN A 8 10.43 -17.10 -10.95
C GLN A 8 11.19 -15.77 -10.85
N LYS A 9 11.96 -15.39 -11.88
CA LYS A 9 12.68 -14.10 -11.88
C LYS A 9 11.74 -12.89 -11.71
N TYR A 10 10.50 -12.97 -12.18
CA TYR A 10 9.54 -11.87 -12.03
C TYR A 10 9.00 -11.77 -10.61
N LEU A 11 8.79 -12.92 -9.93
CA LEU A 11 8.42 -12.91 -8.52
C LEU A 11 9.57 -12.39 -7.64
N ALA A 12 10.79 -12.84 -7.90
CA ALA A 12 11.98 -12.37 -7.18
C ALA A 12 12.18 -10.85 -7.35
N ALA A 13 12.01 -10.32 -8.57
CA ALA A 13 12.09 -8.89 -8.83
C ALA A 13 10.98 -8.11 -8.09
N ALA A 14 9.74 -8.64 -8.07
CA ALA A 14 8.63 -8.02 -7.35
C ALA A 14 8.89 -7.97 -5.83
N ARG A 15 9.38 -9.05 -5.23
CA ARG A 15 9.78 -9.11 -3.82
C ARG A 15 10.83 -8.06 -3.50
N LYS A 16 11.93 -8.07 -4.25
CA LYS A 16 13.02 -7.11 -4.07
C LYS A 16 12.51 -5.66 -4.14
N THR A 17 11.73 -5.33 -5.17
CA THR A 17 11.15 -3.99 -5.31
C THR A 17 10.24 -3.64 -4.14
N TYR A 18 9.39 -4.55 -3.71
CA TYR A 18 8.51 -4.34 -2.55
C TYR A 18 9.31 -4.04 -1.28
N GLU A 19 10.30 -4.86 -0.98
CA GLU A 19 11.11 -4.75 0.24
C GLU A 19 11.98 -3.49 0.25
N GLU A 20 12.65 -3.20 -0.85
CA GLU A 20 13.62 -2.09 -0.93
C GLU A 20 12.98 -0.73 -1.21
N THR A 21 11.79 -0.68 -1.84
CA THR A 21 11.22 0.60 -2.28
C THR A 21 9.79 0.85 -1.79
N VAL A 22 9.01 -0.17 -1.46
CA VAL A 22 7.64 0.02 -0.98
C VAL A 22 7.61 0.03 0.54
N ILE A 23 7.83 -1.13 1.18
CA ILE A 23 7.70 -1.24 2.62
C ILE A 23 8.83 -0.54 3.38
N ALA A 24 10.01 -0.39 2.78
CA ALA A 24 11.12 0.40 3.35
C ALA A 24 10.77 1.88 3.60
N ARG A 25 9.70 2.40 2.96
CA ARG A 25 9.19 3.76 3.19
C ARG A 25 8.06 3.83 4.22
N TRP A 26 7.70 2.72 4.84
CA TRP A 26 6.76 2.75 5.96
C TRP A 26 7.37 3.51 7.14
N THR A 27 6.63 4.46 7.68
CA THR A 27 7.04 5.19 8.90
C THR A 27 5.85 5.33 9.84
N GLU A 28 6.15 5.42 11.12
CA GLU A 28 5.23 5.85 12.18
C GLU A 28 5.68 7.23 12.66
N ASP A 29 4.86 8.24 12.47
CA ASP A 29 5.16 9.63 12.79
C ASP A 29 3.88 10.40 13.14
N GLU A 30 3.90 11.73 13.15
CA GLU A 30 2.72 12.56 13.46
C GLU A 30 1.54 12.36 12.49
N ASN A 31 1.78 11.79 11.31
CA ASN A 31 0.72 11.40 10.36
C ASN A 31 0.25 9.95 10.57
N GLY A 32 0.62 9.33 11.69
CA GLY A 32 0.38 7.91 11.95
C GLY A 32 1.27 6.99 11.11
N GLY A 33 0.86 5.74 10.94
CA GLY A 33 1.51 4.82 10.00
C GLY A 33 1.40 5.29 8.54
N GLY A 34 1.91 4.49 7.62
CA GLY A 34 1.77 4.73 6.19
C GLY A 34 3.08 4.80 5.42
N ILE A 35 2.99 4.49 4.13
CA ILE A 35 4.11 4.54 3.20
C ILE A 35 4.29 5.99 2.73
N ARG A 36 5.48 6.54 2.96
CA ARG A 36 5.86 7.87 2.48
C ARG A 36 5.90 7.90 0.94
N TRP A 37 5.55 9.05 0.37
CA TRP A 37 5.58 9.23 -1.07
C TRP A 37 7.00 9.12 -1.66
N SER A 38 8.01 9.61 -0.96
CA SER A 38 9.41 9.50 -1.36
C SER A 38 10.33 9.17 -0.17
N PHE A 39 11.60 8.89 -0.44
CA PHE A 39 12.64 8.77 0.59
C PHE A 39 13.13 10.13 1.11
N ASP A 40 12.81 11.23 0.41
CA ASP A 40 13.20 12.57 0.80
C ASP A 40 12.44 13.05 2.04
N ALA A 41 12.90 14.17 2.61
CA ALA A 41 12.43 14.70 3.89
C ALA A 41 10.97 15.23 3.89
N GLU A 42 10.25 15.21 2.78
CA GLU A 42 8.84 15.59 2.77
C GLU A 42 7.99 14.51 3.45
N ASN A 43 7.40 14.89 4.57
CA ASN A 43 6.54 14.02 5.36
C ASN A 43 5.13 13.92 4.76
N SER A 44 5.05 13.40 3.53
CA SER A 44 3.79 13.17 2.83
C SER A 44 3.54 11.69 2.65
N LYS A 45 2.36 11.23 3.04
CA LYS A 45 1.87 9.86 2.87
C LYS A 45 0.66 9.88 1.94
N ASN A 46 0.85 9.34 0.73
CA ASN A 46 -0.12 9.49 -0.34
C ASN A 46 -0.91 8.20 -0.58
N ALA A 47 -2.17 8.36 -0.98
CA ALA A 47 -3.03 7.24 -1.36
C ALA A 47 -2.42 6.44 -2.53
N CYS A 48 -1.77 7.12 -3.50
CA CYS A 48 -1.08 6.48 -4.63
C CYS A 48 0.14 5.63 -4.25
N SER A 49 0.70 5.78 -3.05
CA SER A 49 1.74 4.89 -2.53
C SER A 49 1.15 3.74 -1.71
N ASN A 50 0.14 4.02 -0.91
CA ASN A 50 -0.42 3.09 0.05
C ASN A 50 -1.40 2.09 -0.60
N GLY A 51 -2.31 2.52 -1.47
CA GLY A 51 -3.21 1.61 -2.19
C GLY A 51 -2.46 0.54 -3.00
N PRO A 52 -1.59 0.92 -3.93
CA PRO A 52 -0.76 -0.04 -4.66
C PRO A 52 0.19 -0.84 -3.76
N GLY A 53 0.68 -0.25 -2.66
CA GLY A 53 1.51 -0.96 -1.67
C GLY A 53 0.79 -2.13 -1.02
N ALA A 54 -0.46 -1.92 -0.59
CA ALA A 54 -1.31 -2.98 -0.05
C ALA A 54 -1.61 -4.08 -1.10
N LEU A 55 -1.95 -3.67 -2.34
CA LEU A 55 -2.16 -4.61 -3.45
C LEU A 55 -0.92 -5.45 -3.75
N CYS A 56 0.26 -4.83 -3.79
CA CYS A 56 1.52 -5.54 -4.03
C CYS A 56 1.78 -6.58 -2.93
N ALA A 57 1.58 -6.22 -1.66
CA ALA A 57 1.71 -7.14 -0.54
C ALA A 57 0.76 -8.34 -0.66
N MET A 58 -0.51 -8.12 -1.03
CA MET A 58 -1.48 -9.21 -1.26
C MET A 58 -1.07 -10.14 -2.40
N ARG A 59 -0.56 -9.59 -3.50
CA ARG A 59 -0.06 -10.41 -4.63
C ARG A 59 1.19 -11.22 -4.23
N LEU A 60 2.08 -10.67 -3.43
CA LEU A 60 3.21 -11.40 -2.88
C LEU A 60 2.75 -12.49 -1.92
N TRP A 61 1.80 -12.21 -1.04
CA TRP A 61 1.18 -13.21 -0.18
C TRP A 61 0.57 -14.36 -0.98
N ALA A 62 -0.24 -14.08 -2.00
CA ALA A 62 -0.90 -15.09 -2.82
C ALA A 62 0.09 -16.00 -3.58
N ASN A 63 1.26 -15.45 -3.97
CA ASN A 63 2.27 -16.13 -4.78
C ASN A 63 3.49 -16.62 -3.99
N SER A 64 3.48 -16.52 -2.66
CA SER A 64 4.54 -17.02 -1.79
C SER A 64 4.17 -18.36 -1.16
N PRO A 65 5.14 -19.28 -0.93
CA PRO A 65 4.90 -20.51 -0.19
C PRO A 65 4.50 -20.19 1.25
N LYS A 66 3.74 -21.08 1.88
CA LYS A 66 3.36 -20.93 3.30
C LYS A 66 4.59 -20.80 4.18
N GLY A 67 4.55 -19.87 5.12
CA GLY A 67 5.62 -19.60 6.07
C GLY A 67 5.66 -18.14 6.49
N ALA A 68 6.61 -17.79 7.34
CA ALA A 68 6.70 -16.48 7.98
C ALA A 68 6.76 -15.30 6.99
N GLU A 69 7.47 -15.45 5.86
CA GLU A 69 7.54 -14.43 4.81
C GLU A 69 6.15 -14.12 4.22
N ARG A 70 5.38 -15.17 3.89
CA ARG A 70 4.02 -15.02 3.38
C ARG A 70 3.12 -14.34 4.40
N ASP A 71 3.21 -14.75 5.66
CA ASP A 71 2.39 -14.19 6.75
C ASP A 71 2.73 -12.72 6.98
N GLN A 72 3.99 -12.33 6.79
CA GLN A 72 4.42 -10.93 6.85
C GLN A 72 3.80 -10.08 5.73
N TYR A 73 3.72 -10.57 4.49
CA TYR A 73 3.05 -9.85 3.40
C TYR A 73 1.57 -9.60 3.71
N LEU A 74 0.87 -10.57 4.31
CA LEU A 74 -0.52 -10.36 4.73
C LEU A 74 -0.63 -9.32 5.85
N ALA A 75 0.27 -9.37 6.82
CA ALA A 75 0.33 -8.39 7.91
C ALA A 75 0.60 -6.98 7.37
N ASP A 76 1.53 -6.85 6.44
CA ASP A 76 1.84 -5.58 5.77
C ASP A 76 0.64 -5.04 4.98
N ALA A 77 -0.03 -5.89 4.19
CA ALA A 77 -1.20 -5.49 3.42
C ALA A 77 -2.30 -4.93 4.33
N LYS A 78 -2.61 -5.64 5.42
CA LYS A 78 -3.58 -5.19 6.42
C LYS A 78 -3.16 -3.88 7.09
N LYS A 79 -1.90 -3.77 7.50
CA LYS A 79 -1.35 -2.57 8.13
C LYS A 79 -1.47 -1.35 7.22
N ILE A 80 -1.06 -1.48 5.97
CA ILE A 80 -1.10 -0.40 4.98
C ILE A 80 -2.56 0.01 4.68
N TYR A 81 -3.43 -0.97 4.43
CA TYR A 81 -4.84 -0.70 4.14
C TYR A 81 -5.57 -0.08 5.33
N ASN A 82 -5.31 -0.54 6.55
CA ASN A 82 -5.91 0.02 7.76
C ASN A 82 -5.55 1.50 7.93
N TRP A 83 -4.28 1.86 7.72
CA TRP A 83 -3.89 3.27 7.75
C TRP A 83 -4.62 4.07 6.65
N LEU A 84 -4.63 3.58 5.42
CA LEU A 84 -5.27 4.25 4.29
C LEU A 84 -6.77 4.47 4.52
N SER A 85 -7.47 3.45 5.00
CA SER A 85 -8.91 3.49 5.25
C SER A 85 -9.30 4.35 6.47
N SER A 86 -8.47 4.36 7.51
CA SER A 86 -8.74 5.17 8.69
C SER A 86 -8.34 6.65 8.54
N THR A 87 -7.42 6.95 7.61
CA THR A 87 -6.83 8.29 7.47
C THR A 87 -7.37 9.04 6.26
N LEU A 88 -7.38 8.42 5.08
CA LEU A 88 -7.69 9.12 3.81
C LEU A 88 -9.08 8.83 3.27
N TYR A 89 -9.75 7.77 3.71
CA TYR A 89 -11.08 7.42 3.26
C TYR A 89 -12.16 8.15 4.09
N ASN A 90 -13.09 8.78 3.41
CA ASN A 90 -14.27 9.40 4.03
C ASN A 90 -15.49 8.48 3.86
N PRO A 91 -16.00 7.85 4.93
CA PRO A 91 -17.13 6.92 4.84
C PRO A 91 -18.46 7.57 4.48
N LEU A 92 -18.61 8.89 4.66
CA LEU A 92 -19.86 9.60 4.32
C LEU A 92 -19.97 9.87 2.82
N THR A 93 -18.85 10.08 2.14
CA THR A 93 -18.82 10.41 0.71
C THR A 93 -18.31 9.27 -0.17
N GLY A 94 -17.63 8.27 0.43
CA GLY A 94 -16.93 7.21 -0.29
C GLY A 94 -15.60 7.67 -0.93
N ALA A 95 -15.18 8.91 -0.72
CA ALA A 95 -14.00 9.48 -1.33
C ALA A 95 -12.71 9.11 -0.56
N VAL A 96 -11.64 8.84 -1.30
CA VAL A 96 -10.28 8.72 -0.78
C VAL A 96 -9.51 9.97 -1.15
N SER A 97 -9.08 10.75 -0.14
CA SER A 97 -8.27 11.95 -0.32
C SER A 97 -6.86 11.60 -0.82
N ASP A 98 -6.17 12.57 -1.41
CA ASP A 98 -4.88 12.31 -2.05
C ASP A 98 -3.76 12.00 -1.07
N ASN A 99 -3.62 12.82 -0.02
CA ASN A 99 -2.52 12.62 0.93
C ASN A 99 -2.79 13.19 2.33
N MET A 100 -1.96 12.74 3.27
CA MET A 100 -1.74 13.33 4.59
C MET A 100 -0.34 13.96 4.61
N LYS A 101 -0.25 15.24 4.96
CA LYS A 101 1.03 15.94 5.10
C LYS A 101 0.96 16.88 6.32
N ASN A 102 1.93 16.78 7.23
CA ASN A 102 2.02 17.59 8.44
C ASN A 102 0.71 17.62 9.26
N GLY A 103 0.09 16.46 9.45
CA GLY A 103 -1.17 16.32 10.17
C GLY A 103 -2.42 16.80 9.43
N VAL A 104 -2.29 17.23 8.17
CA VAL A 104 -3.40 17.77 7.37
C VAL A 104 -3.70 16.87 6.18
N ILE A 105 -4.97 16.50 6.02
CA ILE A 105 -5.47 15.80 4.82
C ILE A 105 -5.60 16.79 3.69
N ASN A 106 -4.99 16.49 2.55
CA ASN A 106 -4.96 17.36 1.37
C ASN A 106 -5.40 16.61 0.11
N GLY A 107 -5.76 17.40 -0.89
CA GLY A 107 -6.12 16.95 -2.22
C GLY A 107 -7.51 16.34 -2.31
N GLY A 108 -8.03 16.32 -3.54
CA GLY A 108 -9.34 15.76 -3.87
C GLY A 108 -9.29 14.25 -4.15
N ALA A 109 -10.47 13.70 -4.44
CA ALA A 109 -10.64 12.31 -4.85
C ALA A 109 -10.19 12.11 -6.30
N LEU A 110 -9.01 11.55 -6.48
CA LEU A 110 -8.47 11.21 -7.80
C LEU A 110 -8.84 9.77 -8.17
N THR A 111 -9.20 9.54 -9.42
CA THR A 111 -9.75 8.24 -9.87
C THR A 111 -8.81 7.06 -9.61
N TYR A 112 -7.50 7.23 -9.81
CA TYR A 112 -6.52 6.18 -9.53
C TYR A 112 -6.41 5.83 -8.04
N ASN A 113 -6.60 6.80 -7.14
CA ASN A 113 -6.63 6.56 -5.70
C ASN A 113 -7.88 5.75 -5.30
N GLN A 114 -9.04 6.09 -5.88
CA GLN A 114 -10.28 5.33 -5.67
C GLN A 114 -10.12 3.88 -6.16
N GLY A 115 -9.60 3.69 -7.37
CA GLY A 115 -9.42 2.38 -7.98
C GLY A 115 -8.47 1.49 -7.18
N THR A 116 -7.34 2.00 -6.74
CA THR A 116 -6.36 1.23 -5.95
C THR A 116 -6.84 0.94 -4.53
N PHE A 117 -7.60 1.85 -3.91
CA PHE A 117 -8.24 1.61 -2.63
C PHE A 117 -9.26 0.47 -2.70
N MET A 118 -10.18 0.53 -3.70
CA MET A 118 -11.17 -0.54 -3.93
C MET A 118 -10.50 -1.88 -4.24
N GLY A 119 -9.44 -1.87 -5.06
CA GLY A 119 -8.67 -3.06 -5.38
C GLY A 119 -8.03 -3.69 -4.14
N ALA A 120 -7.45 -2.87 -3.26
CA ALA A 120 -6.87 -3.35 -2.01
C ALA A 120 -7.94 -3.92 -1.06
N ALA A 121 -9.09 -3.28 -0.97
CA ALA A 121 -10.23 -3.81 -0.21
C ALA A 121 -10.67 -5.18 -0.75
N HIS A 122 -10.86 -5.30 -2.07
CA HIS A 122 -11.28 -6.54 -2.70
C HIS A 122 -10.31 -7.71 -2.48
N GLU A 123 -9.00 -7.45 -2.48
CA GLU A 123 -8.01 -8.51 -2.25
C GLU A 123 -7.91 -8.93 -0.77
N LEU A 124 -8.31 -8.05 0.17
CA LEU A 124 -8.24 -8.31 1.61
C LEU A 124 -9.50 -8.97 2.18
N TYR A 125 -10.66 -8.78 1.55
CA TYR A 125 -11.99 -9.19 2.04
C TYR A 125 -12.80 -9.95 0.99
#